data_dc1ddc8ac6e733425487930f98fcfce9
#
_entry.id   dc1ddc8ac6e733425487930f98fcfce9
#
_cell.length_a   1.000
_cell.length_b   1.000
_cell.length_c   1.000
_cell.angle_alpha   90.00
_cell.angle_beta   90.00
_cell.angle_gamma   90.00
#
_symmetry.space_group_name_H-M   'P 1'
#
loop_
_entity.id
_entity.type
_entity.pdbx_description
1 polymer ?
#
loop_
_entity_poly.entity_id
_entity_poly.type
_entity_poly.pdbx_seq_one_letter_code
_entity_poly.pdbx_strand_id
1 'polypeptide(L)'
;IHGLDHGLDGFTIAQVSDFHIGPTVKGGYVRQVVEQVNRLEPDIIALTGDLVDGSVKYLAKEVAPIKDLSARIGKYFTTGNHEYYSGVDAWLDEVDRLGFTNLVDSHEVISNGRGSFTLGGVTDYRSRQIKPDHHSDPERAFSGAPKDLPKILLAHQPASIFAANKVGVDLQLSGHTHGGQFWPFVYAVKIANPYTAGLHDHDGTWIYVNRGTGYWGPPLRIGIPSEITLLKLRSATELKK
;
A
#
# COMPACT_ATOMS: atom_id res chain seq x y z
N ILE A 1 0.40 10.32 14.77
CA ILE A 1 0.14 11.31 13.71
C ILE A 1 -0.31 12.60 14.38
N HIS A 2 0.32 13.73 14.00
CA HIS A 2 -0.07 15.05 14.46
C HIS A 2 -1.42 15.45 13.84
N GLY A 3 -2.27 16.14 14.61
CA GLY A 3 -3.59 16.55 14.13
C GLY A 3 -4.61 15.42 13.93
N LEU A 4 -4.25 14.18 14.23
CA LEU A 4 -5.21 13.07 14.19
C LEU A 4 -6.24 13.25 15.33
N ASP A 5 -7.52 13.22 14.97
CA ASP A 5 -8.60 13.26 15.94
C ASP A 5 -8.49 12.09 16.94
N HIS A 6 -8.70 12.38 18.24
CA HIS A 6 -8.70 11.34 19.27
C HIS A 6 -9.78 10.26 19.04
N GLY A 7 -10.84 10.57 18.31
CA GLY A 7 -11.83 9.61 17.85
C GLY A 7 -11.29 8.51 16.94
N LEU A 8 -10.10 8.71 16.37
CA LEU A 8 -9.36 7.74 15.54
C LEU A 8 -8.26 7.00 16.31
N ASP A 9 -8.09 7.25 17.61
CA ASP A 9 -7.13 6.47 18.40
C ASP A 9 -7.51 5.00 18.39
N GLY A 10 -6.55 4.19 17.93
CA GLY A 10 -6.75 2.76 17.77
C GLY A 10 -7.34 2.33 16.42
N PHE A 11 -7.63 3.26 15.49
CA PHE A 11 -8.01 2.93 14.13
C PHE A 11 -6.94 2.04 13.47
N THR A 12 -7.37 0.98 12.78
CA THR A 12 -6.50 -0.05 12.26
C THR A 12 -6.48 -0.11 10.74
N ILE A 13 -5.28 -0.18 10.18
CA ILE A 13 -5.04 -0.38 8.75
C ILE A 13 -4.28 -1.70 8.58
N ALA A 14 -4.88 -2.69 7.93
CA ALA A 14 -4.14 -3.87 7.50
C ALA A 14 -3.48 -3.58 6.16
N GLN A 15 -2.16 -3.53 6.14
CA GLN A 15 -1.40 -3.39 4.91
C GLN A 15 -0.94 -4.75 4.41
N VAL A 16 -1.25 -5.05 3.15
CA VAL A 16 -0.70 -6.15 2.36
C VAL A 16 -0.11 -5.58 1.09
N SER A 17 0.96 -6.16 0.59
CA SER A 17 1.71 -5.66 -0.56
C SER A 17 2.45 -6.78 -1.26
N ASP A 18 2.79 -6.58 -2.53
CA ASP A 18 3.76 -7.44 -3.20
C ASP A 18 3.40 -8.93 -3.12
N PHE A 19 2.18 -9.28 -3.51
CA PHE A 19 1.74 -10.68 -3.58
C PHE A 19 2.47 -11.44 -4.69
N HIS A 20 2.67 -10.77 -5.85
CA HIS A 20 3.20 -11.38 -7.06
C HIS A 20 2.49 -12.68 -7.44
N ILE A 21 1.14 -12.62 -7.44
CA ILE A 21 0.32 -13.75 -7.88
C ILE A 21 0.67 -14.05 -9.35
N GLY A 22 1.16 -15.25 -9.60
CA GLY A 22 1.77 -15.58 -10.88
C GLY A 22 1.98 -17.09 -11.04
N PRO A 23 3.05 -17.50 -11.71
CA PRO A 23 3.34 -18.92 -11.94
C PRO A 23 3.49 -19.74 -10.66
N THR A 24 3.99 -19.14 -9.58
CA THR A 24 4.37 -19.81 -8.33
C THR A 24 3.49 -19.45 -7.15
N VAL A 25 3.06 -18.20 -7.01
CA VAL A 25 2.09 -17.77 -5.99
C VAL A 25 0.68 -17.97 -6.54
N LYS A 26 -0.09 -18.84 -5.92
CA LYS A 26 -1.40 -19.28 -6.41
C LYS A 26 -2.52 -18.96 -5.41
N GLY A 27 -3.77 -19.09 -5.87
CA GLY A 27 -4.96 -18.80 -5.08
C GLY A 27 -5.03 -19.56 -3.74
N GLY A 28 -4.35 -20.69 -3.60
CA GLY A 28 -4.21 -21.38 -2.31
C GLY A 28 -3.46 -20.55 -1.27
N TYR A 29 -2.36 -19.94 -1.66
CA TYR A 29 -1.61 -19.02 -0.81
C TYR A 29 -2.40 -17.74 -0.52
N VAL A 30 -3.06 -17.20 -1.55
CA VAL A 30 -3.90 -16.00 -1.41
C VAL A 30 -5.00 -16.22 -0.37
N ARG A 31 -5.68 -17.39 -0.38
CA ARG A 31 -6.68 -17.73 0.65
C ARG A 31 -6.11 -17.74 2.06
N GLN A 32 -4.92 -18.29 2.26
CA GLN A 32 -4.26 -18.28 3.58
C GLN A 32 -3.97 -16.87 4.07
N VAL A 33 -3.53 -15.98 3.17
CA VAL A 33 -3.33 -14.56 3.50
C VAL A 33 -4.65 -13.88 3.86
N VAL A 34 -5.69 -14.10 3.05
CA VAL A 34 -7.04 -13.57 3.30
C VAL A 34 -7.55 -13.99 4.69
N GLU A 35 -7.42 -15.27 5.05
CA GLU A 35 -7.80 -15.74 6.37
C GLU A 35 -7.03 -15.06 7.50
N GLN A 36 -5.72 -14.84 7.32
CA GLN A 36 -4.90 -14.16 8.32
C GLN A 36 -5.28 -12.70 8.48
N VAL A 37 -5.49 -11.98 7.36
CA VAL A 37 -5.91 -10.57 7.38
C VAL A 37 -7.28 -10.42 8.03
N ASN A 38 -8.23 -11.27 7.70
CA ASN A 38 -9.60 -11.21 8.24
C ASN A 38 -9.63 -11.45 9.76
N ARG A 39 -8.73 -12.28 10.31
CA ARG A 39 -8.60 -12.46 11.77
C ARG A 39 -8.13 -11.21 12.50
N LEU A 40 -7.54 -10.25 11.80
CA LEU A 40 -7.11 -8.97 12.39
C LEU A 40 -8.26 -7.98 12.54
N GLU A 41 -9.40 -8.23 11.89
CA GLU A 41 -10.61 -7.38 11.89
C GLU A 41 -10.30 -5.89 11.67
N PRO A 42 -9.57 -5.52 10.61
CA PRO A 42 -9.13 -4.14 10.41
C PRO A 42 -10.27 -3.20 10.08
N ASP A 43 -10.08 -1.91 10.35
CA ASP A 43 -11.02 -0.88 9.91
C ASP A 43 -10.94 -0.66 8.41
N ILE A 44 -9.72 -0.60 7.84
CA ILE A 44 -9.51 -0.61 6.39
C ILE A 44 -8.39 -1.59 6.00
N ILE A 45 -8.41 -2.02 4.73
CA ILE A 45 -7.33 -2.78 4.12
C ILE A 45 -6.67 -1.91 3.04
N ALA A 46 -5.36 -1.78 3.09
CA ALA A 46 -4.52 -1.11 2.11
C ALA A 46 -3.68 -2.14 1.34
N LEU A 47 -3.98 -2.32 0.05
CA LEU A 47 -3.21 -3.14 -0.88
C LEU A 47 -2.28 -2.22 -1.68
N THR A 48 -0.98 -2.27 -1.36
CA THR A 48 0.00 -1.27 -1.83
C THR A 48 0.82 -1.76 -3.03
N GLY A 49 0.14 -2.30 -4.04
CA GLY A 49 0.69 -2.65 -5.35
C GLY A 49 1.39 -4.00 -5.44
N ASP A 50 1.85 -4.30 -6.65
CA ASP A 50 2.49 -5.55 -7.05
C ASP A 50 1.68 -6.80 -6.66
N LEU A 51 0.38 -6.75 -6.99
CA LEU A 51 -0.54 -7.86 -6.76
C LEU A 51 -0.22 -9.05 -7.66
N VAL A 52 0.26 -8.80 -8.89
CA VAL A 52 0.28 -9.81 -9.97
C VAL A 52 1.53 -9.79 -10.83
N ASP A 53 1.89 -10.98 -11.35
CA ASP A 53 2.94 -11.22 -12.33
C ASP A 53 2.37 -11.85 -13.62
N GLY A 54 1.37 -11.19 -14.23
CA GLY A 54 0.76 -11.61 -15.49
C GLY A 54 -0.64 -11.05 -15.69
N SER A 55 -1.20 -11.29 -16.87
CA SER A 55 -2.48 -10.66 -17.26
C SER A 55 -3.70 -11.26 -16.58
N VAL A 56 -4.77 -10.46 -16.48
CA VAL A 56 -6.09 -10.86 -15.95
C VAL A 56 -6.58 -12.15 -16.58
N LYS A 57 -6.39 -12.31 -17.90
CA LYS A 57 -6.82 -13.51 -18.64
C LYS A 57 -6.35 -14.81 -18.00
N TYR A 58 -5.15 -14.83 -17.45
CA TYR A 58 -4.54 -16.04 -16.88
C TYR A 58 -4.64 -16.09 -15.35
N LEU A 59 -4.74 -14.95 -14.69
CA LEU A 59 -4.60 -14.88 -13.23
C LEU A 59 -5.88 -14.51 -12.48
N ALA A 60 -6.96 -14.12 -13.16
CA ALA A 60 -8.20 -13.72 -12.48
C ALA A 60 -8.71 -14.77 -11.47
N LYS A 61 -8.59 -16.07 -11.78
CA LYS A 61 -9.01 -17.16 -10.86
C LYS A 61 -8.09 -17.26 -9.62
N GLU A 62 -6.80 -16.99 -9.79
CA GLU A 62 -5.83 -17.05 -8.71
C GLU A 62 -5.93 -15.83 -7.79
N VAL A 63 -6.30 -14.69 -8.35
CA VAL A 63 -6.52 -13.43 -7.62
C VAL A 63 -7.90 -13.39 -6.94
N ALA A 64 -8.90 -14.09 -7.49
CA ALA A 64 -10.28 -14.04 -7.02
C ALA A 64 -10.48 -14.14 -5.49
N PRO A 65 -9.66 -14.90 -4.72
CA PRO A 65 -9.85 -14.97 -3.27
C PRO A 65 -9.69 -13.63 -2.54
N ILE A 66 -9.02 -12.61 -3.11
CA ILE A 66 -8.89 -11.30 -2.43
C ILE A 66 -10.24 -10.59 -2.24
N LYS A 67 -11.27 -10.95 -3.02
CA LYS A 67 -12.64 -10.44 -2.81
C LYS A 67 -13.14 -10.69 -1.40
N ASP A 68 -12.71 -11.81 -0.80
CA ASP A 68 -13.14 -12.30 0.53
C ASP A 68 -12.38 -11.58 1.68
N LEU A 69 -11.44 -10.68 1.37
CA LEU A 69 -10.87 -9.75 2.34
C LEU A 69 -11.98 -8.87 2.92
N SER A 70 -12.02 -8.77 4.25
CA SER A 70 -13.06 -8.07 5.01
C SER A 70 -12.46 -6.97 5.86
N ALA A 71 -13.01 -5.77 5.74
CA ALA A 71 -12.70 -4.62 6.58
C ALA A 71 -14.01 -3.92 6.97
N ARG A 72 -14.00 -3.22 8.11
CA ARG A 72 -15.21 -2.55 8.63
C ARG A 72 -15.69 -1.40 7.74
N ILE A 73 -14.76 -0.68 7.10
CA ILE A 73 -15.02 0.55 6.34
C ILE A 73 -14.78 0.33 4.85
N GLY A 74 -13.61 -0.18 4.46
CA GLY A 74 -13.31 -0.33 3.04
C GLY A 74 -11.99 -1.01 2.73
N LYS A 75 -11.82 -1.32 1.45
CA LYS A 75 -10.62 -1.92 0.88
C LYS A 75 -10.09 -0.99 -0.22
N TYR A 76 -8.81 -0.64 -0.14
CA TYR A 76 -8.19 0.35 -1.02
C TYR A 76 -6.97 -0.24 -1.70
N PHE A 77 -6.80 0.11 -2.96
CA PHE A 77 -5.70 -0.36 -3.80
C PHE A 77 -4.97 0.78 -4.47
N THR A 78 -3.65 0.69 -4.55
CA THR A 78 -2.83 1.47 -5.46
C THR A 78 -1.92 0.57 -6.28
N THR A 79 -1.55 1.00 -7.48
CA THR A 79 -0.75 0.18 -8.39
C THR A 79 0.71 0.14 -7.99
N GLY A 80 1.34 -1.02 -8.15
CA GLY A 80 2.79 -1.16 -8.25
C GLY A 80 3.26 -1.22 -9.70
N ASN A 81 4.55 -1.44 -9.92
CA ASN A 81 5.11 -1.50 -11.27
C ASN A 81 4.69 -2.78 -12.03
N HIS A 82 4.39 -3.87 -11.34
CA HIS A 82 3.98 -5.13 -11.97
C HIS A 82 2.59 -5.07 -12.60
N GLU A 83 1.68 -4.27 -12.10
CA GLU A 83 0.40 -4.02 -12.76
C GLU A 83 0.60 -3.41 -14.16
N TYR A 84 1.60 -2.53 -14.33
CA TYR A 84 1.91 -1.93 -15.64
C TYR A 84 2.50 -2.94 -16.63
N TYR A 85 3.35 -3.86 -16.15
CA TYR A 85 3.89 -4.94 -16.96
C TYR A 85 2.83 -5.99 -17.33
N SER A 86 1.75 -6.05 -16.56
CA SER A 86 0.69 -7.07 -16.64
C SER A 86 -0.60 -6.57 -17.32
N GLY A 87 -0.66 -5.28 -17.70
CA GLY A 87 -1.84 -4.65 -18.30
C GLY A 87 -2.71 -3.94 -17.26
N VAL A 88 -2.26 -2.74 -16.84
CA VAL A 88 -2.79 -1.99 -15.70
C VAL A 88 -4.28 -1.70 -15.78
N ASP A 89 -4.81 -1.30 -16.96
CA ASP A 89 -6.24 -0.97 -17.10
C ASP A 89 -7.13 -2.17 -16.77
N ALA A 90 -6.81 -3.33 -17.33
CA ALA A 90 -7.55 -4.55 -17.06
C ALA A 90 -7.44 -4.98 -15.59
N TRP A 91 -6.31 -4.71 -14.94
CA TRP A 91 -6.14 -5.00 -13.51
C TRP A 91 -6.89 -4.02 -12.62
N LEU A 92 -6.96 -2.74 -12.96
CA LEU A 92 -7.78 -1.77 -12.24
C LEU A 92 -9.27 -2.16 -12.31
N ASP A 93 -9.78 -2.54 -13.50
CA ASP A 93 -11.15 -3.02 -13.67
C ASP A 93 -11.42 -4.30 -12.85
N GLU A 94 -10.47 -5.23 -12.83
CA GLU A 94 -10.63 -6.48 -12.07
C GLU A 94 -10.58 -6.24 -10.56
N VAL A 95 -9.69 -5.41 -10.07
CA VAL A 95 -9.56 -5.05 -8.64
C VAL A 95 -10.82 -4.31 -8.15
N ASP A 96 -11.38 -3.42 -8.97
CA ASP A 96 -12.68 -2.79 -8.70
C ASP A 96 -13.81 -3.84 -8.61
N ARG A 97 -13.87 -4.77 -9.56
CA ARG A 97 -14.82 -5.88 -9.56
C ARG A 97 -14.70 -6.77 -8.29
N LEU A 98 -13.51 -6.85 -7.71
CA LEU A 98 -13.23 -7.58 -6.47
C LEU A 98 -13.54 -6.76 -5.21
N GLY A 99 -14.09 -5.55 -5.38
CA GLY A 99 -14.61 -4.71 -4.31
C GLY A 99 -13.57 -3.86 -3.60
N PHE A 100 -12.52 -3.44 -4.31
CA PHE A 100 -11.58 -2.43 -3.84
C PHE A 100 -11.88 -1.09 -4.48
N THR A 101 -11.61 -0.02 -3.74
CA THR A 101 -11.52 1.34 -4.31
C THR A 101 -10.11 1.55 -4.86
N ASN A 102 -10.00 1.78 -6.15
CA ASN A 102 -8.74 2.12 -6.80
C ASN A 102 -8.37 3.59 -6.54
N LEU A 103 -7.24 3.83 -5.92
CA LEU A 103 -6.70 5.18 -5.70
C LEU A 103 -5.60 5.45 -6.75
N VAL A 104 -6.00 6.08 -7.85
CA VAL A 104 -5.15 6.40 -9.02
C VAL A 104 -4.97 7.91 -9.07
N ASP A 105 -3.91 8.42 -8.45
CA ASP A 105 -3.67 9.86 -8.23
C ASP A 105 -4.94 10.57 -7.71
N SER A 106 -5.57 9.96 -6.70
CA SER A 106 -6.87 10.37 -6.13
C SER A 106 -6.93 10.08 -4.63
N HIS A 107 -7.98 10.58 -3.97
CA HIS A 107 -8.18 10.37 -2.53
C HIS A 107 -9.64 10.11 -2.18
N GLU A 108 -9.82 9.57 -0.97
CA GLU A 108 -11.10 9.47 -0.27
C GLU A 108 -10.99 10.00 1.17
N VAL A 109 -12.07 10.53 1.71
CA VAL A 109 -12.16 10.87 3.14
C VAL A 109 -12.69 9.66 3.90
N ILE A 110 -11.86 9.13 4.78
CA ILE A 110 -12.20 7.98 5.61
C ILE A 110 -12.70 8.46 6.96
N SER A 111 -13.85 7.95 7.40
CA SER A 111 -14.43 8.29 8.70
C SER A 111 -14.92 7.05 9.43
N ASN A 112 -14.73 7.02 10.76
CA ASN A 112 -15.36 6.06 11.66
C ASN A 112 -16.56 6.62 12.43
N GLY A 113 -17.06 7.80 12.03
CA GLY A 113 -18.14 8.53 12.70
C GLY A 113 -17.70 9.33 13.94
N ARG A 114 -16.43 9.22 14.37
CA ARG A 114 -15.86 9.95 15.51
C ARG A 114 -14.66 10.82 15.13
N GLY A 115 -14.11 10.60 13.95
CA GLY A 115 -13.03 11.36 13.37
C GLY A 115 -12.83 10.97 11.92
N SER A 116 -12.01 11.74 11.19
CA SER A 116 -11.75 11.52 9.77
C SER A 116 -10.29 11.81 9.42
N PHE A 117 -9.81 11.20 8.35
CA PHE A 117 -8.54 11.49 7.69
C PHE A 117 -8.69 11.33 6.17
N THR A 118 -7.79 11.90 5.40
CA THR A 118 -7.77 11.73 3.95
C THR A 118 -6.82 10.60 3.58
N LEU A 119 -7.32 9.58 2.88
CA LEU A 119 -6.55 8.49 2.31
C LEU A 119 -6.34 8.76 0.83
N GLY A 120 -5.11 9.11 0.44
CA GLY A 120 -4.72 9.25 -0.96
C GLY A 120 -4.02 8.00 -1.48
N GLY A 121 -4.00 7.85 -2.79
CA GLY A 121 -3.16 6.87 -3.48
C GLY A 121 -2.61 7.43 -4.76
N VAL A 122 -1.35 7.10 -5.05
CA VAL A 122 -0.69 7.47 -6.30
C VAL A 122 -0.41 6.23 -7.12
N THR A 123 -0.35 6.41 -8.42
CA THR A 123 0.12 5.37 -9.34
C THR A 123 1.60 5.03 -9.08
N ASP A 124 2.08 3.91 -9.61
CA ASP A 124 3.49 3.55 -9.43
C ASP A 124 4.45 4.68 -9.82
N TYR A 125 5.56 4.81 -9.11
CA TYR A 125 6.55 5.88 -9.28
C TYR A 125 7.08 6.01 -10.72
N ARG A 126 7.14 4.91 -11.47
CA ARG A 126 7.58 4.86 -12.87
C ARG A 126 6.45 4.70 -13.88
N SER A 127 5.20 4.76 -13.45
CA SER A 127 4.00 4.55 -14.27
C SER A 127 3.99 5.33 -15.56
N ARG A 128 4.41 6.61 -15.51
CA ARG A 128 4.44 7.53 -16.65
C ARG A 128 5.29 7.03 -17.83
N GLN A 129 6.27 6.17 -17.58
CA GLN A 129 7.11 5.59 -18.63
C GLN A 129 6.34 4.60 -19.51
N ILE A 130 5.25 4.01 -19.00
CA ILE A 130 4.44 3.01 -19.68
C ILE A 130 3.07 3.58 -20.04
N LYS A 131 2.47 4.37 -19.13
CA LYS A 131 1.17 5.01 -19.29
C LYS A 131 1.29 6.51 -18.98
N PRO A 132 1.45 7.37 -20.02
CA PRO A 132 1.79 8.79 -19.86
C PRO A 132 0.80 9.64 -19.06
N ASP A 133 -0.47 9.22 -18.97
CA ASP A 133 -1.55 9.85 -18.19
C ASP A 133 -1.55 9.47 -16.71
N HIS A 134 -0.72 8.49 -16.29
CA HIS A 134 -0.47 8.14 -14.90
C HIS A 134 0.78 8.87 -14.39
N HIS A 135 0.64 9.66 -13.33
CA HIS A 135 1.68 10.64 -12.97
C HIS A 135 2.44 10.32 -11.70
N SER A 136 1.92 9.46 -10.81
CA SER A 136 2.46 9.25 -9.46
C SER A 136 2.62 10.57 -8.69
N ASP A 137 1.56 11.35 -8.65
CA ASP A 137 1.56 12.74 -8.20
C ASP A 137 0.75 12.93 -6.90
N PRO A 138 1.42 13.04 -5.72
CA PRO A 138 0.74 13.28 -4.45
C PRO A 138 -0.01 14.62 -4.39
N GLU A 139 0.45 15.66 -5.10
CA GLU A 139 -0.26 16.95 -5.14
C GLU A 139 -1.61 16.80 -5.84
N ARG A 140 -1.62 16.11 -6.97
CA ARG A 140 -2.85 15.76 -7.69
C ARG A 140 -3.73 14.85 -6.85
N ALA A 141 -3.16 13.82 -6.22
CA ALA A 141 -3.91 12.87 -5.39
C ALA A 141 -4.69 13.58 -4.28
N PHE A 142 -4.12 14.60 -3.64
CA PHE A 142 -4.78 15.37 -2.58
C PHE A 142 -5.43 16.68 -3.06
N SER A 143 -5.54 16.90 -4.38
CA SER A 143 -6.23 18.08 -4.91
C SER A 143 -7.70 18.08 -4.48
N GLY A 144 -8.14 19.19 -3.82
CA GLY A 144 -9.50 19.30 -3.28
C GLY A 144 -9.73 18.59 -1.94
N ALA A 145 -8.74 17.91 -1.38
CA ALA A 145 -8.86 17.29 -0.06
C ALA A 145 -9.06 18.36 1.06
N PRO A 146 -9.81 18.04 2.12
CA PRO A 146 -9.91 18.90 3.29
C PRO A 146 -8.52 19.18 3.88
N LYS A 147 -8.23 20.47 4.12
CA LYS A 147 -6.90 20.94 4.55
C LYS A 147 -6.57 20.64 6.01
N ASP A 148 -7.61 20.47 6.81
CA ASP A 148 -7.57 20.25 8.27
C ASP A 148 -7.51 18.77 8.65
N LEU A 149 -7.65 17.87 7.68
CA LEU A 149 -7.55 16.44 7.94
C LEU A 149 -6.12 15.91 7.71
N PRO A 150 -5.64 15.00 8.58
CA PRO A 150 -4.42 14.26 8.33
C PRO A 150 -4.45 13.51 7.00
N LYS A 151 -3.30 13.40 6.35
CA LYS A 151 -3.13 12.76 5.05
C LYS A 151 -2.34 11.47 5.18
N ILE A 152 -2.94 10.36 4.76
CA ILE A 152 -2.28 9.06 4.62
C ILE A 152 -2.19 8.74 3.14
N LEU A 153 -1.00 8.39 2.66
CA LEU A 153 -0.73 8.10 1.25
C LEU A 153 -0.39 6.63 1.03
N LEU A 154 -1.07 5.98 0.10
CA LEU A 154 -0.67 4.70 -0.46
C LEU A 154 0.24 4.97 -1.68
N ALA A 155 1.48 4.54 -1.61
CA ALA A 155 2.45 4.68 -2.69
C ALA A 155 3.38 3.47 -2.72
N HIS A 156 3.31 2.68 -3.79
CA HIS A 156 4.03 1.41 -3.87
C HIS A 156 5.53 1.56 -3.60
N GLN A 157 6.21 2.49 -4.29
CA GLN A 157 7.64 2.69 -4.11
C GLN A 157 7.98 3.69 -2.99
N PRO A 158 8.93 3.36 -2.08
CA PRO A 158 9.35 4.27 -1.02
C PRO A 158 9.86 5.62 -1.50
N ALA A 159 10.37 5.71 -2.73
CA ALA A 159 10.87 6.96 -3.33
C ALA A 159 9.79 8.06 -3.46
N SER A 160 8.51 7.72 -3.44
CA SER A 160 7.41 8.70 -3.43
C SER A 160 7.42 9.60 -2.20
N ILE A 161 8.14 9.22 -1.13
CA ILE A 161 8.25 10.00 0.12
C ILE A 161 8.73 11.43 -0.10
N PHE A 162 9.64 11.64 -1.06
CA PHE A 162 10.18 12.98 -1.35
C PHE A 162 9.11 13.94 -1.92
N ALA A 163 8.15 13.43 -2.66
CA ALA A 163 7.02 14.21 -3.15
C ALA A 163 5.91 14.30 -2.10
N ALA A 164 5.64 13.22 -1.38
CA ALA A 164 4.66 13.15 -0.31
C ALA A 164 4.95 14.16 0.83
N ASN A 165 6.21 14.25 1.25
CA ASN A 165 6.64 15.22 2.28
C ASN A 165 6.35 16.67 1.88
N LYS A 166 6.59 17.03 0.60
CA LYS A 166 6.36 18.40 0.10
C LYS A 166 4.90 18.84 0.16
N VAL A 167 3.95 17.90 0.09
CA VAL A 167 2.50 18.18 0.12
C VAL A 167 1.89 17.95 1.50
N GLY A 168 2.74 17.71 2.52
CA GLY A 168 2.33 17.57 3.91
C GLY A 168 1.58 16.26 4.17
N VAL A 169 2.05 15.14 3.64
CA VAL A 169 1.59 13.80 4.00
C VAL A 169 2.10 13.46 5.40
N ASP A 170 1.23 12.93 6.26
CA ASP A 170 1.60 12.53 7.63
C ASP A 170 2.15 11.11 7.69
N LEU A 171 1.61 10.22 6.85
CA LEU A 171 2.03 8.81 6.77
C LEU A 171 1.98 8.30 5.33
N GLN A 172 3.09 7.73 4.85
CA GLN A 172 3.14 6.98 3.60
C GLN A 172 3.22 5.47 3.88
N LEU A 173 2.44 4.66 3.17
CA LEU A 173 2.47 3.20 3.20
C LEU A 173 3.04 2.70 1.87
N SER A 174 4.14 1.95 1.94
CA SER A 174 4.88 1.45 0.76
C SER A 174 5.19 -0.04 0.85
N GLY A 175 5.53 -0.64 -0.29
CA GLY A 175 6.06 -1.99 -0.45
C GLY A 175 7.32 -2.00 -1.31
N HIS A 176 7.29 -2.74 -2.44
CA HIS A 176 8.28 -2.77 -3.50
C HIS A 176 9.62 -3.41 -3.18
N THR A 177 10.17 -3.18 -2.02
CA THR A 177 11.55 -3.51 -1.66
C THR A 177 11.74 -4.96 -1.23
N HIS A 178 10.65 -5.63 -0.85
CA HIS A 178 10.66 -6.95 -0.20
C HIS A 178 11.58 -7.05 1.04
N GLY A 179 11.99 -5.90 1.61
CA GLY A 179 13.03 -5.84 2.63
C GLY A 179 14.40 -6.35 2.15
N GLY A 180 14.57 -6.47 0.81
CA GLY A 180 15.72 -7.09 0.17
C GLY A 180 15.65 -8.62 0.04
N GLN A 181 14.54 -9.24 0.48
CA GLN A 181 14.13 -10.64 0.32
C GLN A 181 15.15 -11.71 0.76
N PHE A 182 16.45 -11.60 0.43
CA PHE A 182 17.50 -12.54 0.81
C PHE A 182 18.89 -11.89 0.83
N TRP A 183 19.77 -12.48 1.64
CA TRP A 183 21.19 -12.10 1.65
C TRP A 183 21.91 -12.70 0.42
N PRO A 184 22.85 -12.00 -0.28
CA PRO A 184 23.30 -10.61 0.01
C PRO A 184 22.53 -9.52 -0.74
N PHE A 185 21.46 -9.85 -1.46
CA PHE A 185 20.67 -8.91 -2.28
C PHE A 185 20.12 -7.73 -1.48
N VAL A 186 19.89 -7.90 -0.18
CA VAL A 186 19.50 -6.83 0.74
C VAL A 186 20.38 -5.58 0.64
N TYR A 187 21.67 -5.71 0.36
CA TYR A 187 22.58 -4.56 0.23
C TYR A 187 22.31 -3.75 -1.05
N ALA A 188 22.07 -4.43 -2.17
CA ALA A 188 21.71 -3.76 -3.42
C ALA A 188 20.37 -2.98 -3.27
N VAL A 189 19.38 -3.57 -2.61
CA VAL A 189 18.08 -2.93 -2.36
C VAL A 189 18.24 -1.71 -1.46
N LYS A 190 19.10 -1.76 -0.43
CA LYS A 190 19.39 -0.61 0.46
C LYS A 190 20.08 0.56 -0.27
N ILE A 191 20.89 0.28 -1.27
CA ILE A 191 21.53 1.32 -2.08
C ILE A 191 20.52 1.98 -3.04
N ALA A 192 19.58 1.19 -3.56
CA ALA A 192 18.62 1.64 -4.57
C ALA A 192 17.39 2.37 -3.99
N ASN A 193 17.10 2.20 -2.70
CA ASN A 193 15.88 2.74 -2.08
C ASN A 193 16.19 3.57 -0.84
N PRO A 194 15.46 4.68 -0.60
CA PRO A 194 15.67 5.52 0.58
C PRO A 194 15.34 4.77 1.89
N TYR A 195 14.35 3.89 1.85
CA TYR A 195 13.91 3.03 2.95
C TYR A 195 13.61 1.64 2.42
N THR A 196 13.87 0.60 3.22
CA THR A 196 13.74 -0.79 2.75
C THR A 196 12.78 -1.64 3.55
N ALA A 197 12.51 -1.32 4.81
CA ALA A 197 11.53 -2.02 5.64
C ALA A 197 11.27 -1.28 6.94
N GLY A 198 10.06 -1.42 7.48
CA GLY A 198 9.69 -0.88 8.79
C GLY A 198 9.28 0.59 8.78
N LEU A 199 9.15 1.16 9.97
CA LEU A 199 8.69 2.53 10.21
C LEU A 199 9.89 3.48 10.31
N HIS A 200 9.85 4.59 9.57
CA HIS A 200 10.86 5.64 9.58
C HIS A 200 10.20 7.02 9.58
N ASP A 201 10.92 8.02 10.08
CA ASP A 201 10.58 9.43 9.96
C ASP A 201 11.43 10.04 8.84
N HIS A 202 10.76 10.71 7.91
CA HIS A 202 11.38 11.49 6.83
C HIS A 202 10.97 12.94 6.97
N ASP A 203 11.74 13.72 7.71
CA ASP A 203 11.51 15.15 7.92
C ASP A 203 10.05 15.48 8.37
N GLY A 204 9.53 14.68 9.30
CA GLY A 204 8.18 14.83 9.86
C GLY A 204 7.08 14.04 9.13
N THR A 205 7.36 13.43 7.99
CA THR A 205 6.46 12.47 7.35
C THR A 205 6.86 11.05 7.76
N TRP A 206 5.96 10.31 8.38
CA TRP A 206 6.17 8.90 8.64
C TRP A 206 6.08 8.08 7.35
N ILE A 207 6.97 7.11 7.19
CA ILE A 207 6.87 6.10 6.14
C ILE A 207 6.96 4.70 6.74
N TYR A 208 6.01 3.85 6.39
CA TYR A 208 6.09 2.42 6.67
C TYR A 208 6.32 1.66 5.37
N VAL A 209 7.41 0.88 5.33
CA VAL A 209 7.74 0.03 4.17
C VAL A 209 7.51 -1.43 4.54
N ASN A 210 6.48 -2.03 3.94
CA ASN A 210 6.14 -3.44 4.07
C ASN A 210 7.15 -4.31 3.32
N ARG A 211 7.51 -5.47 3.91
CA ARG A 211 8.47 -6.41 3.30
C ARG A 211 7.87 -7.29 2.22
N GLY A 212 6.61 -7.07 1.88
CA GLY A 212 5.88 -7.89 0.91
C GLY A 212 5.31 -9.17 1.50
N THR A 213 4.11 -9.49 1.07
CA THR A 213 3.35 -10.67 1.49
C THR A 213 3.79 -11.90 0.70
N GLY A 214 4.05 -11.76 -0.60
CA GLY A 214 4.62 -12.79 -1.46
C GLY A 214 6.14 -12.72 -1.58
N TYR A 215 6.65 -13.01 -2.75
CA TYR A 215 8.07 -12.87 -3.11
C TYR A 215 8.18 -12.51 -4.59
N TRP A 216 9.28 -11.89 -4.97
CA TRP A 216 9.61 -11.55 -6.34
C TRP A 216 10.82 -12.36 -6.84
N GLY A 217 10.80 -12.76 -8.11
CA GLY A 217 11.91 -13.51 -8.72
C GLY A 217 12.05 -14.92 -8.15
N PRO A 218 13.20 -15.29 -7.55
CA PRO A 218 13.38 -16.63 -6.99
C PRO A 218 12.40 -16.88 -5.83
N PRO A 219 11.76 -18.07 -5.77
CA PRO A 219 10.74 -18.40 -4.77
C PRO A 219 11.37 -18.72 -3.41
N LEU A 220 12.10 -17.77 -2.85
CA LEU A 220 12.77 -17.92 -1.57
C LEU A 220 12.84 -16.60 -0.80
N ARG A 221 12.82 -16.71 0.54
CA ARG A 221 13.17 -15.65 1.48
C ARG A 221 14.15 -16.19 2.50
N ILE A 222 15.30 -15.51 2.70
CA ILE A 222 16.33 -15.93 3.66
C ILE A 222 16.62 -14.79 4.62
N GLY A 223 16.26 -14.99 5.90
CA GLY A 223 16.44 -13.99 6.97
C GLY A 223 15.44 -12.81 6.93
N ILE A 224 14.60 -12.74 5.91
CA ILE A 224 13.59 -11.67 5.73
C ILE A 224 12.23 -12.32 5.47
N PRO A 225 11.41 -12.53 6.51
CA PRO A 225 10.11 -13.17 6.35
C PRO A 225 9.14 -12.30 5.56
N SER A 226 8.13 -12.93 4.95
CA SER A 226 6.95 -12.26 4.42
C SER A 226 6.16 -11.57 5.54
N GLU A 227 5.35 -10.58 5.18
CA GLU A 227 4.73 -9.70 6.15
C GLU A 227 3.27 -9.37 5.79
N ILE A 228 2.42 -9.41 6.80
CA ILE A 228 1.11 -8.74 6.86
C ILE A 228 1.23 -7.76 8.02
N THR A 229 0.99 -6.47 7.78
CA THR A 229 1.16 -5.44 8.81
C THR A 229 -0.18 -4.92 9.28
N LEU A 230 -0.42 -4.92 10.59
CA LEU A 230 -1.52 -4.18 11.20
C LEU A 230 -0.98 -2.88 11.81
N LEU A 231 -1.18 -1.76 11.12
CA LEU A 231 -0.89 -0.44 11.65
C LEU A 231 -2.03 0.00 12.56
N LYS A 232 -1.68 0.58 13.69
CA LYS A 232 -2.64 1.17 14.63
C LYS A 232 -2.36 2.66 14.77
N LEU A 233 -3.27 3.49 14.30
CA LEU A 233 -3.12 4.93 14.36
C LEU A 233 -3.22 5.42 15.81
N ARG A 234 -2.42 6.44 16.13
CA ARG A 234 -2.41 7.14 17.42
C ARG A 234 -2.34 8.63 17.19
N SER A 235 -3.19 9.38 17.87
CA SER A 235 -3.06 10.82 17.98
C SER A 235 -1.79 11.15 18.75
N ALA A 236 -0.94 12.01 18.16
CA ALA A 236 0.19 12.55 18.90
C ALA A 236 -0.34 13.64 19.84
N THR A 237 -0.27 13.42 21.14
CA THR A 237 -0.50 14.48 22.12
C THR A 237 0.58 15.55 21.90
N GLU A 238 0.20 16.81 21.71
CA GLU A 238 1.17 17.89 21.71
C GLU A 238 1.86 17.88 23.09
N LEU A 239 3.11 17.47 23.11
CA LEU A 239 3.95 17.76 24.24
C LEU A 239 4.09 19.28 24.27
N LYS A 240 3.33 19.95 25.13
CA LYS A 240 3.55 21.37 25.41
C LYS A 240 5.02 21.50 25.81
N LYS A 241 5.80 22.14 24.92
CA LYS A 241 7.17 22.59 25.24
C LYS A 241 7.13 23.72 26.23
#